data_b36b8603ddd04b9afdcd4d355ab2c0f2
#
_entry.id   b36b8603ddd04b9afdcd4d355ab2c0f2
#
_cell.length_a   1.000
_cell.length_b   1.000
_cell.length_c   1.000
_cell.angle_alpha   90.00
_cell.angle_beta   90.00
_cell.angle_gamma   90.00
#
_symmetry.space_group_name_H-M   'P 1'
#
loop_
_entity.id
_entity.type
_entity.pdbx_description
1 polymer ?
#
loop_
_entity_poly.entity_id
_entity_poly.type
_entity_poly.pdbx_seq_one_letter_code
_entity_poly.pdbx_strand_id
1 'polypeptide(L)'
;ATVQALTSSNVVADDFVRPGHIFHLVARQGGVLVRSGHTEAGIDLAQLAGLPPVGLLAELVNDEGTGQRVPPRIEFAKEHKLKIVSIADMIAYRQRREQLVERTMEFEVQTRIGKARAFAYKTRFEDAEHIALVFGDMGESVPVRIHREKLLDDIFGPQTSHEQSLLDVSLDR
;
A
#
# COMPACT_ATOMS: atom_id res chain seq x y z
N ALA A 1 29.30 -9.19 -10.20
CA ALA A 1 29.76 -9.55 -8.85
C ALA A 1 28.84 -8.98 -7.77
N THR A 2 28.79 -7.65 -7.51
CA THR A 2 28.05 -7.04 -6.39
C THR A 2 26.55 -7.37 -6.38
N VAL A 3 25.86 -7.23 -7.52
CA VAL A 3 24.42 -7.56 -7.63
C VAL A 3 24.18 -9.05 -7.34
N GLN A 4 25.03 -9.93 -7.84
CA GLN A 4 24.95 -11.37 -7.53
C GLN A 4 25.20 -11.65 -6.05
N ALA A 5 26.16 -10.96 -5.43
CA ALA A 5 26.41 -11.09 -4.01
C ALA A 5 25.17 -10.70 -3.19
N LEU A 6 24.49 -9.60 -3.52
CA LEU A 6 23.28 -9.13 -2.84
C LEU A 6 22.10 -10.13 -2.92
N THR A 7 22.10 -11.04 -3.89
CA THR A 7 21.05 -12.10 -3.99
C THR A 7 21.37 -13.33 -3.16
N SER A 8 22.56 -13.42 -2.58
CA SER A 8 23.00 -14.56 -1.78
C SER A 8 22.65 -14.40 -0.30
N SER A 9 22.16 -15.45 0.32
CA SER A 9 21.86 -15.47 1.76
C SER A 9 23.10 -15.52 2.67
N ASN A 10 24.27 -15.80 2.10
CA ASN A 10 25.51 -16.02 2.86
C ASN A 10 26.47 -14.81 2.84
N VAL A 11 26.03 -13.69 2.30
CA VAL A 11 26.82 -12.47 2.16
C VAL A 11 26.72 -11.63 3.43
N VAL A 12 27.85 -11.10 3.86
CA VAL A 12 27.97 -10.17 4.99
C VAL A 12 28.49 -8.81 4.54
N ALA A 13 28.38 -7.82 5.41
CA ALA A 13 28.76 -6.44 5.08
C ALA A 13 30.22 -6.29 4.64
N ASP A 14 31.10 -7.15 5.15
CA ASP A 14 32.54 -7.14 4.85
C ASP A 14 32.88 -7.70 3.45
N ASP A 15 31.93 -8.36 2.79
CA ASP A 15 32.10 -8.79 1.39
C ASP A 15 31.97 -7.63 0.40
N PHE A 16 31.62 -6.43 0.87
CA PHE A 16 31.45 -5.26 0.05
C PHE A 16 32.47 -4.17 0.38
N VAL A 17 33.11 -3.66 -0.67
CA VAL A 17 34.02 -2.49 -0.56
C VAL A 17 33.20 -1.22 -0.35
N ARG A 18 33.57 -0.44 0.65
CA ARG A 18 32.98 0.86 0.98
C ARG A 18 34.04 1.95 1.07
N PRO A 19 33.90 3.05 0.32
CA PRO A 19 32.84 3.40 -0.63
C PRO A 19 32.88 2.54 -1.89
N GLY A 20 31.69 2.26 -2.47
CA GLY A 20 31.51 1.48 -3.69
C GLY A 20 30.90 2.33 -4.83
N HIS A 21 30.76 1.72 -6.01
CA HIS A 21 30.23 2.38 -7.21
C HIS A 21 28.73 2.14 -7.43
N ILE A 22 28.09 1.35 -6.57
CA ILE A 22 26.66 1.02 -6.67
C ILE A 22 25.92 1.73 -5.56
N PHE A 23 24.90 2.52 -5.92
CA PHE A 23 23.99 3.13 -4.97
C PHE A 23 22.91 2.13 -4.56
N HIS A 24 22.88 1.81 -3.28
CA HIS A 24 21.87 0.93 -2.72
C HIS A 24 20.62 1.74 -2.37
N LEU A 25 19.49 1.29 -2.88
CA LEU A 25 18.17 1.82 -2.52
C LEU A 25 17.42 0.73 -1.75
N VAL A 26 16.88 1.10 -0.61
CA VAL A 26 16.08 0.18 0.22
C VAL A 26 14.61 0.48 -0.03
N ALA A 27 13.88 -0.52 -0.54
CA ALA A 27 12.45 -0.43 -0.74
C ALA A 27 11.71 -0.41 0.60
N ARG A 28 10.58 0.28 0.65
CA ARG A 28 9.67 0.23 1.80
C ARG A 28 9.06 -1.17 1.91
N GLN A 29 8.95 -1.67 3.14
CA GLN A 29 8.20 -2.88 3.42
C GLN A 29 6.74 -2.68 2.98
N GLY A 30 6.18 -3.65 2.23
CA GLY A 30 4.87 -3.51 1.59
C GLY A 30 4.94 -3.10 0.11
N GLY A 31 6.12 -2.69 -0.38
CA GLY A 31 6.35 -2.44 -1.80
C GLY A 31 5.50 -1.30 -2.36
N VAL A 32 5.01 -1.47 -3.60
CA VAL A 32 4.20 -0.46 -4.29
C VAL A 32 2.87 -0.14 -3.61
N LEU A 33 2.39 -0.99 -2.70
CA LEU A 33 1.16 -0.74 -1.93
C LEU A 33 1.37 0.33 -0.85
N VAL A 34 2.60 0.50 -0.37
CA VAL A 34 2.94 1.52 0.65
C VAL A 34 3.58 2.75 0.00
N ARG A 35 4.40 2.55 -1.01
CA ARG A 35 5.05 3.64 -1.74
C ARG A 35 5.08 3.32 -3.23
N SER A 36 4.38 4.11 -4.03
CA SER A 36 4.29 3.95 -5.49
C SER A 36 5.58 4.39 -6.20
N GLY A 37 6.72 3.82 -5.83
CA GLY A 37 8.04 4.12 -6.35
C GLY A 37 8.61 3.01 -7.24
N HIS A 38 9.55 3.37 -8.13
CA HIS A 38 10.24 2.38 -8.98
C HIS A 38 11.12 1.43 -8.18
N THR A 39 11.67 1.88 -7.05
CA THR A 39 12.44 1.03 -6.13
C THR A 39 11.59 -0.11 -5.59
N GLU A 40 10.39 0.24 -5.11
CA GLU A 40 9.42 -0.73 -4.61
C GLU A 40 8.95 -1.66 -5.73
N ALA A 41 8.66 -1.11 -6.91
CA ALA A 41 8.24 -1.89 -8.08
C ALA A 41 9.29 -2.93 -8.50
N GLY A 42 10.57 -2.57 -8.47
CA GLY A 42 11.67 -3.49 -8.80
C GLY A 42 11.74 -4.68 -7.85
N ILE A 43 11.57 -4.43 -6.55
CA ILE A 43 11.55 -5.49 -5.53
C ILE A 43 10.29 -6.35 -5.65
N ASP A 44 9.13 -5.74 -5.83
CA ASP A 44 7.87 -6.45 -6.00
C ASP A 44 7.89 -7.37 -7.22
N LEU A 45 8.43 -6.91 -8.36
CA LEU A 45 8.58 -7.73 -9.56
C LEU A 45 9.49 -8.95 -9.31
N ALA A 46 10.60 -8.77 -8.59
CA ALA A 46 11.47 -9.87 -8.23
C ALA A 46 10.73 -10.91 -7.36
N GLN A 47 10.02 -10.45 -6.32
CA GLN A 47 9.26 -11.31 -5.43
C GLN A 47 8.10 -12.02 -6.12
N LEU A 48 7.35 -11.32 -6.98
CA LEU A 48 6.26 -11.91 -7.78
C LEU A 48 6.76 -12.96 -8.77
N ALA A 49 8.01 -12.84 -9.21
CA ALA A 49 8.68 -13.84 -10.04
C ALA A 49 9.29 -15.02 -9.23
N GLY A 50 9.15 -15.02 -7.90
CA GLY A 50 9.76 -16.04 -7.02
C GLY A 50 11.28 -15.91 -6.87
N LEU A 51 11.82 -14.73 -7.15
CA LEU A 51 13.25 -14.44 -7.07
C LEU A 51 13.59 -13.72 -5.74
N PRO A 52 14.87 -13.70 -5.34
CA PRO A 52 15.33 -12.88 -4.23
C PRO A 52 14.92 -11.41 -4.42
N PRO A 53 14.57 -10.68 -3.35
CA PRO A 53 14.08 -9.30 -3.43
C PRO A 53 15.21 -8.29 -3.73
N VAL A 54 15.87 -8.47 -4.84
CA VAL A 54 16.95 -7.63 -5.33
C VAL A 54 16.69 -7.30 -6.80
N GLY A 55 16.70 -6.02 -7.15
CA GLY A 55 16.51 -5.53 -8.50
C GLY A 55 17.57 -4.53 -8.92
N LEU A 56 17.88 -4.48 -10.20
CA LEU A 56 18.69 -3.43 -10.81
C LEU A 56 17.77 -2.44 -11.51
N LEU A 57 17.91 -1.16 -11.18
CA LEU A 57 17.16 -0.09 -11.81
C LEU A 57 18.07 0.71 -12.75
N ALA A 58 17.54 1.02 -13.92
CA ALA A 58 18.18 1.95 -14.87
C ALA A 58 17.09 2.86 -15.46
N GLU A 59 17.39 4.13 -15.61
CA GLU A 59 16.49 5.10 -16.19
C GLU A 59 16.76 5.25 -17.69
N LEU A 60 15.69 5.29 -18.49
CA LEU A 60 15.78 5.64 -19.91
C LEU A 60 15.79 7.16 -20.03
N VAL A 61 16.85 7.66 -20.64
CA VAL A 61 17.03 9.08 -20.93
C VAL A 61 17.09 9.30 -22.43
N ASN A 62 16.74 10.50 -22.87
CA ASN A 62 16.97 10.97 -24.24
C ASN A 62 18.45 11.32 -24.44
N ASP A 63 18.88 11.47 -25.68
CA ASP A 63 20.26 11.86 -26.02
C ASP A 63 20.65 13.19 -25.37
N GLU A 64 19.69 14.05 -25.07
CA GLU A 64 19.88 15.35 -24.40
C GLU A 64 19.99 15.23 -22.85
N GLY A 65 19.91 14.00 -22.30
CA GLY A 65 19.99 13.74 -20.87
C GLY A 65 18.68 13.95 -20.10
N THR A 66 17.59 14.29 -20.76
CA THR A 66 16.26 14.39 -20.13
C THR A 66 15.60 13.03 -20.04
N GLY A 67 14.81 12.79 -18.97
CA GLY A 67 14.06 11.54 -18.83
C GLY A 67 13.05 11.33 -19.95
N GLN A 68 13.03 10.16 -20.55
CA GLN A 68 12.05 9.83 -21.60
C GLN A 68 10.62 9.89 -21.05
N ARG A 69 9.70 10.43 -21.86
CA ARG A 69 8.26 10.41 -21.59
C ARG A 69 7.63 9.06 -22.01
N VAL A 70 6.38 8.83 -21.64
CA VAL A 70 5.69 7.54 -21.84
C VAL A 70 5.63 7.08 -23.30
N PRO A 71 5.26 7.93 -24.30
CA PRO A 71 5.15 7.46 -25.68
C PRO A 71 6.46 6.89 -26.26
N PRO A 72 7.62 7.58 -26.17
CA PRO A 72 8.90 7.02 -26.59
C PRO A 72 9.29 5.72 -25.87
N ARG A 73 8.94 5.56 -24.59
CA ARG A 73 9.21 4.31 -23.85
C ARG A 73 8.43 3.12 -24.41
N ILE A 74 7.20 3.33 -24.87
CA ILE A 74 6.39 2.27 -25.48
C ILE A 74 7.03 1.82 -26.79
N GLU A 75 7.50 2.75 -27.60
CA GLU A 75 8.18 2.44 -28.87
C GLU A 75 9.49 1.70 -28.63
N PHE A 76 10.30 2.18 -27.68
CA PHE A 76 11.53 1.51 -27.24
C PHE A 76 11.26 0.08 -26.75
N ALA A 77 10.24 -0.11 -25.94
CA ALA A 77 9.88 -1.43 -25.44
C ALA A 77 9.47 -2.39 -26.58
N LYS A 78 8.75 -1.89 -27.60
CA LYS A 78 8.39 -2.68 -28.78
C LYS A 78 9.60 -3.06 -29.63
N GLU A 79 10.47 -2.11 -29.91
CA GLU A 79 11.68 -2.29 -30.70
C GLU A 79 12.61 -3.33 -30.08
N HIS A 80 12.81 -3.22 -28.76
CA HIS A 80 13.69 -4.10 -28.00
C HIS A 80 12.99 -5.34 -27.42
N LYS A 81 11.70 -5.57 -27.75
CA LYS A 81 10.90 -6.70 -27.25
C LYS A 81 10.87 -6.80 -25.72
N LEU A 82 10.86 -5.65 -25.04
CA LEU A 82 10.77 -5.55 -23.60
C LEU A 82 9.30 -5.52 -23.15
N LYS A 83 9.05 -6.05 -21.97
CA LYS A 83 7.76 -5.91 -21.31
C LYS A 83 7.68 -4.54 -20.65
N ILE A 84 6.50 -3.93 -20.68
CA ILE A 84 6.21 -2.67 -20.01
C ILE A 84 5.03 -2.85 -19.06
N VAL A 85 5.14 -2.30 -17.88
CA VAL A 85 4.08 -2.31 -16.86
C VAL A 85 4.10 -0.97 -16.13
N SER A 86 2.94 -0.47 -15.76
CA SER A 86 2.84 0.71 -14.90
C SER A 86 2.81 0.33 -13.42
N ILE A 87 3.25 1.24 -12.55
CA ILE A 87 3.12 1.05 -11.10
C ILE A 87 1.65 0.95 -10.70
N ALA A 88 0.75 1.68 -11.36
CA ALA A 88 -0.68 1.61 -11.12
C ALA A 88 -1.25 0.20 -11.41
N ASP A 89 -0.82 -0.43 -12.51
CA ASP A 89 -1.23 -1.81 -12.82
C ASP A 89 -0.68 -2.82 -11.81
N MET A 90 0.54 -2.60 -11.33
CA MET A 90 1.13 -3.44 -10.28
C MET A 90 0.36 -3.33 -8.97
N ILE A 91 -0.02 -2.12 -8.56
CA ILE A 91 -0.85 -1.88 -7.38
C ILE A 91 -2.19 -2.61 -7.54
N ALA A 92 -2.88 -2.41 -8.65
CA ALA A 92 -4.16 -3.06 -8.91
C ALA A 92 -4.04 -4.60 -8.94
N TYR A 93 -2.96 -5.12 -9.49
CA TYR A 93 -2.68 -6.56 -9.51
C TYR A 93 -2.50 -7.12 -8.10
N ARG A 94 -1.68 -6.47 -7.27
CA ARG A 94 -1.41 -6.89 -5.89
C ARG A 94 -2.66 -6.78 -5.02
N GLN A 95 -3.43 -5.67 -5.13
CA GLN A 95 -4.68 -5.48 -4.39
C GLN A 95 -5.73 -6.56 -4.67
N ARG A 96 -5.77 -7.10 -5.89
CA ARG A 96 -6.71 -8.17 -6.26
C ARG A 96 -6.28 -9.56 -5.77
N ARG A 97 -5.00 -9.78 -5.55
CA ARG A 97 -4.43 -11.11 -5.23
C ARG A 97 -4.01 -11.30 -3.80
N GLU A 98 -3.66 -10.23 -3.12
CA GLU A 98 -3.18 -10.30 -1.75
C GLU A 98 -4.33 -10.02 -0.77
N GLN A 99 -4.36 -10.80 0.30
CA GLN A 99 -5.23 -10.49 1.43
C GLN A 99 -4.57 -9.37 2.23
N LEU A 100 -5.02 -8.15 2.03
CA LEU A 100 -4.44 -6.95 2.64
C LEU A 100 -5.04 -6.64 4.01
N VAL A 101 -6.22 -7.17 4.29
CA VAL A 101 -6.98 -6.91 5.50
C VAL A 101 -7.25 -8.22 6.21
N GLU A 102 -6.98 -8.29 7.49
CA GLU A 102 -7.23 -9.43 8.36
C GLU A 102 -8.24 -9.04 9.44
N ARG A 103 -9.30 -9.82 9.60
CA ARG A 103 -10.23 -9.67 10.70
C ARG A 103 -9.61 -10.28 11.95
N THR A 104 -9.38 -9.46 12.97
CA THR A 104 -8.69 -9.86 14.20
C THR A 104 -9.65 -10.19 15.33
N MET A 105 -10.82 -9.52 15.37
CA MET A 105 -11.78 -9.71 16.46
C MET A 105 -13.21 -9.45 15.99
N GLU A 106 -14.16 -10.11 16.66
CA GLU A 106 -15.59 -9.87 16.55
C GLU A 106 -16.18 -9.81 17.95
N PHE A 107 -16.99 -8.77 18.24
CA PHE A 107 -17.64 -8.59 19.54
C PHE A 107 -18.91 -7.76 19.40
N GLU A 108 -19.78 -7.84 20.41
CA GLU A 108 -20.94 -6.96 20.51
C GLU A 108 -20.60 -5.69 21.27
N VAL A 109 -21.11 -4.58 20.80
CA VAL A 109 -20.95 -3.28 21.47
C VAL A 109 -22.31 -2.59 21.62
N GLN A 110 -22.53 -2.02 22.80
CA GLN A 110 -23.70 -1.17 23.04
C GLN A 110 -23.32 0.27 22.67
N THR A 111 -24.01 0.82 21.68
CA THR A 111 -23.86 2.20 21.28
C THR A 111 -25.07 3.02 21.74
N ARG A 112 -25.01 4.34 21.59
CA ARG A 112 -26.13 5.23 21.89
C ARG A 112 -27.35 5.00 21.01
N ILE A 113 -27.18 4.45 19.80
CA ILE A 113 -28.29 4.13 18.86
C ILE A 113 -28.73 2.67 18.92
N GLY A 114 -28.12 1.84 19.76
CA GLY A 114 -28.48 0.44 19.95
C GLY A 114 -27.28 -0.49 19.93
N LYS A 115 -27.59 -1.79 19.91
CA LYS A 115 -26.57 -2.84 19.81
C LYS A 115 -26.01 -2.91 18.40
N ALA A 116 -24.69 -3.05 18.29
CA ALA A 116 -24.00 -3.31 17.03
C ALA A 116 -23.08 -4.52 17.18
N ARG A 117 -22.85 -5.24 16.08
CA ARG A 117 -21.73 -6.17 15.95
C ARG A 117 -20.52 -5.40 15.47
N ALA A 118 -19.43 -5.48 16.20
CA ALA A 118 -18.17 -4.84 15.89
C ALA A 118 -17.17 -5.85 15.34
N PHE A 119 -16.49 -5.50 14.28
CA PHE A 119 -15.44 -6.29 13.66
C PHE A 119 -14.16 -5.45 13.61
N ALA A 120 -13.11 -5.91 14.26
CA ALA A 120 -11.81 -5.28 14.22
C ALA A 120 -10.96 -5.87 13.09
N TYR A 121 -10.25 -5.01 12.38
CA TYR A 121 -9.40 -5.37 11.27
C TYR A 121 -8.02 -4.74 11.42
N LYS A 122 -7.01 -5.48 10.97
CA LYS A 122 -5.64 -4.96 10.78
C LYS A 122 -5.25 -5.00 9.32
N THR A 123 -4.47 -4.04 8.89
CA THR A 123 -3.78 -4.08 7.59
C THR A 123 -2.34 -4.54 7.78
N ARG A 124 -1.74 -5.10 6.72
CA ARG A 124 -0.37 -5.65 6.81
C ARG A 124 0.72 -4.56 6.91
N PHE A 125 0.39 -3.33 6.56
CA PHE A 125 1.39 -2.27 6.32
C PHE A 125 1.19 -1.02 7.18
N GLU A 126 0.13 -0.98 7.97
CA GLU A 126 -0.17 0.12 8.87
C GLU A 126 -0.45 -0.44 10.27
N ASP A 127 0.04 0.24 11.29
CA ASP A 127 -0.25 -0.11 12.69
C ASP A 127 -1.66 0.35 13.13
N ALA A 128 -2.44 0.90 12.20
CA ALA A 128 -3.80 1.34 12.48
C ALA A 128 -4.77 0.15 12.51
N GLU A 129 -5.65 0.15 13.49
CA GLU A 129 -6.78 -0.77 13.56
C GLU A 129 -8.02 -0.10 12.95
N HIS A 130 -8.79 -0.87 12.20
CA HIS A 130 -10.04 -0.42 11.61
C HIS A 130 -11.20 -1.16 12.25
N ILE A 131 -12.29 -0.47 12.51
CA ILE A 131 -13.48 -1.07 13.12
C ILE A 131 -14.66 -0.90 12.16
N ALA A 132 -15.36 -1.99 11.88
CA ALA A 132 -16.66 -1.96 11.23
C ALA A 132 -17.76 -2.22 12.28
N LEU A 133 -18.76 -1.33 12.34
CA LEU A 133 -19.95 -1.51 13.15
C LEU A 133 -21.11 -1.87 12.24
N VAL A 134 -21.80 -2.96 12.57
CA VAL A 134 -22.96 -3.45 11.82
C VAL A 134 -24.18 -3.38 12.73
N PHE A 135 -25.17 -2.58 12.32
CA PHE A 135 -26.45 -2.43 12.98
C PHE A 135 -27.51 -3.23 12.23
N GLY A 136 -28.26 -4.07 12.93
CA GLY A 136 -29.29 -4.91 12.34
C GLY A 136 -28.75 -6.04 11.46
N ASP A 137 -29.60 -6.53 10.56
CA ASP A 137 -29.30 -7.63 9.66
C ASP A 137 -28.84 -7.12 8.29
N MET A 138 -27.81 -7.75 7.75
CA MET A 138 -27.32 -7.42 6.40
C MET A 138 -28.20 -8.08 5.34
N GLY A 139 -28.87 -7.25 4.52
CA GLY A 139 -29.63 -7.70 3.35
C GLY A 139 -28.80 -7.66 2.07
N GLU A 140 -29.47 -7.74 0.91
CA GLU A 140 -28.83 -7.66 -0.42
C GLU A 140 -28.21 -6.28 -0.69
N SER A 141 -28.74 -5.23 -0.08
CA SER A 141 -28.23 -3.86 -0.19
C SER A 141 -28.08 -3.29 1.21
N VAL A 142 -26.85 -2.89 1.55
CA VAL A 142 -26.51 -2.34 2.87
C VAL A 142 -25.96 -0.94 2.70
N PRO A 143 -26.54 0.09 3.31
CA PRO A 143 -25.93 1.42 3.34
C PRO A 143 -24.64 1.35 4.16
N VAL A 144 -23.57 1.96 3.63
CA VAL A 144 -22.24 1.98 4.26
C VAL A 144 -21.78 3.43 4.43
N ARG A 145 -21.31 3.75 5.62
CA ARG A 145 -20.65 5.01 5.90
C ARG A 145 -19.19 4.77 6.27
N ILE A 146 -18.28 5.45 5.57
CA ILE A 146 -16.87 5.49 5.95
C ILE A 146 -16.65 6.73 6.82
N HIS A 147 -16.13 6.52 8.03
CA HIS A 147 -15.76 7.56 8.97
C HIS A 147 -14.27 7.47 9.29
N ARG A 148 -13.56 8.60 9.21
CA ARG A 148 -12.21 8.71 9.71
C ARG A 148 -12.27 9.30 11.11
N GLU A 149 -11.72 8.55 12.08
CA GLU A 149 -11.66 8.99 13.47
C GLU A 149 -11.04 10.38 13.59
N LYS A 150 -11.75 11.23 14.33
CA LYS A 150 -11.30 12.54 14.78
C LYS A 150 -11.48 12.58 16.29
N LEU A 151 -10.48 12.06 17.00
CA LEU A 151 -10.54 11.79 18.44
C LEU A 151 -11.17 12.91 19.27
N LEU A 152 -10.78 14.15 19.03
CA LEU A 152 -11.31 15.30 19.80
C LEU A 152 -12.77 15.61 19.43
N ASP A 153 -13.10 15.61 18.14
CA ASP A 153 -14.46 15.90 17.68
C ASP A 153 -15.42 14.77 18.04
N ASP A 154 -14.97 13.54 17.96
CA ASP A 154 -15.79 12.34 18.22
C ASP A 154 -16.05 12.14 19.73
N ILE A 155 -15.11 12.52 20.60
CA ILE A 155 -15.26 12.38 22.07
C ILE A 155 -15.88 13.60 22.72
N PHE A 156 -15.44 14.80 22.33
CA PHE A 156 -15.82 16.04 23.01
C PHE A 156 -16.84 16.87 22.21
N GLY A 157 -17.23 16.40 21.03
CA GLY A 157 -18.07 17.14 20.10
C GLY A 157 -17.31 18.17 19.27
N PRO A 158 -17.92 18.68 18.19
CA PRO A 158 -17.27 19.64 17.31
C PRO A 158 -16.93 20.94 18.05
N GLN A 159 -15.76 21.49 17.77
CA GLN A 159 -15.23 22.70 18.42
C GLN A 159 -16.03 23.97 18.12
N THR A 160 -16.94 23.92 17.15
CA THR A 160 -17.83 25.02 16.79
C THR A 160 -19.26 24.67 17.16
N SER A 161 -19.92 25.54 17.89
CA SER A 161 -21.24 25.37 18.53
C SER A 161 -22.45 25.16 17.60
N HIS A 162 -22.24 24.93 16.30
CA HIS A 162 -23.31 24.78 15.30
C HIS A 162 -23.19 23.55 14.40
N GLU A 163 -22.15 22.72 14.56
CA GLU A 163 -21.98 21.50 13.77
C GLU A 163 -22.22 20.26 14.64
N GLN A 164 -23.17 19.42 14.23
CA GLN A 164 -23.26 18.07 14.76
C GLN A 164 -22.03 17.29 14.32
N SER A 165 -21.49 16.44 15.21
CA SER A 165 -20.41 15.53 14.82
C SER A 165 -20.82 14.75 13.56
N LEU A 166 -19.90 14.60 12.60
CA LEU A 166 -20.14 13.79 11.40
C LEU A 166 -20.49 12.33 11.78
N LEU A 167 -19.99 11.86 12.90
CA LEU A 167 -20.34 10.57 13.46
C LEU A 167 -21.82 10.56 13.89
N ASP A 168 -22.27 11.58 14.59
CA ASP A 168 -23.66 11.71 15.05
C ASP A 168 -24.66 11.73 13.89
N VAL A 169 -24.39 12.56 12.88
CA VAL A 169 -25.23 12.61 11.67
C VAL A 169 -25.26 11.27 10.92
N SER A 170 -24.17 10.49 11.02
CA SER A 170 -24.09 9.19 10.36
C SER A 170 -24.85 8.09 11.12
N LEU A 171 -24.94 8.22 12.43
CA LEU A 171 -25.63 7.26 13.29
C LEU A 171 -27.15 7.53 13.38
N ASP A 172 -27.60 8.76 13.10
CA ASP A 172 -29.02 9.15 13.16
C ASP A 172 -29.79 8.85 11.85
N ARG A 173 -29.16 8.29 10.82
CA ARG A 173 -29.75 7.88 9.53
C ARG A 173 -29.85 6.38 9.40
#